data_1cac6ec46d9335ad55c03f7f6e0912ae
#
_entry.id   1cac6ec46d9335ad55c03f7f6e0912ae
#
_cell.length_a   1.000
_cell.length_b   1.000
_cell.length_c   1.000
_cell.angle_alpha   90.00
_cell.angle_beta   90.00
_cell.angle_gamma   90.00
#
_symmetry.space_group_name_H-M   'P 1'
#
loop_
_entity.id
_entity.type
_entity.pdbx_description
1 polymer ?
#
loop_
_entity_poly.entity_id
_entity_poly.type
_entity_poly.pdbx_seq_one_letter_code
_entity_poly.pdbx_strand_id
1 'polypeptide(L)' 'MDTLPKDPFMLYSLINMKLRDQYPTFDELCATEGLNKTEVEKTLSDAGFTYQSDINQFR' A
#
# COMPACT_ATOMS: atom_id res chain seq x y z
N MET A 1 -2.31 3.13 -16.41
CA MET A 1 -2.49 2.94 -14.95
C MET A 1 -2.82 1.51 -14.65
N ASP A 2 -2.24 1.02 -13.66
CA ASP A 2 -2.39 -0.38 -13.33
C ASP A 2 -3.64 -0.64 -12.52
N THR A 3 -4.21 -1.78 -12.77
CA THR A 3 -5.35 -2.23 -11.99
C THR A 3 -4.82 -2.89 -10.72
N LEU A 4 -5.22 -2.34 -9.58
CA LEU A 4 -4.84 -2.92 -8.31
C LEU A 4 -5.72 -4.12 -7.99
N PRO A 5 -5.19 -5.10 -7.25
CA PRO A 5 -6.02 -6.21 -6.80
C PRO A 5 -7.18 -5.69 -5.96
N LYS A 6 -8.34 -6.28 -6.15
CA LYS A 6 -9.51 -5.95 -5.34
C LYS A 6 -9.51 -6.71 -4.02
N ASP A 7 -8.79 -7.81 -3.97
CA ASP A 7 -8.64 -8.59 -2.75
C ASP A 7 -7.69 -7.85 -1.82
N PRO A 8 -8.13 -7.45 -0.62
CA PRO A 8 -7.27 -6.69 0.28
C PRO A 8 -6.03 -7.46 0.72
N PHE A 9 -6.07 -8.77 0.77
CA PHE A 9 -4.88 -9.55 1.12
C PHE A 9 -3.85 -9.51 0.00
N MET A 10 -4.30 -9.60 -1.24
CA MET A 10 -3.40 -9.47 -2.38
C MET A 10 -2.84 -8.06 -2.47
N LEU A 11 -3.68 -7.07 -2.22
CA LEU A 11 -3.24 -5.67 -2.21
C LEU A 11 -2.20 -5.44 -1.11
N TYR A 12 -2.45 -5.99 0.07
CA TYR A 12 -1.52 -5.90 1.20
C TYR A 12 -0.16 -6.46 0.81
N SER A 13 -0.14 -7.65 0.21
CA SER A 13 1.12 -8.28 -0.21
C SER A 13 1.84 -7.45 -1.25
N LEU A 14 1.11 -6.96 -2.24
CA LEU A 14 1.70 -6.18 -3.32
C LEU A 14 2.29 -4.87 -2.79
N ILE A 15 1.53 -4.15 -1.98
CA ILE A 15 1.97 -2.86 -1.45
C ILE A 15 3.21 -3.06 -0.56
N ASN A 16 3.18 -4.06 0.32
CA ASN A 16 4.33 -4.31 1.20
C ASN A 16 5.57 -4.71 0.42
N MET A 17 5.41 -5.49 -0.65
CA MET A 17 6.53 -5.85 -1.49
C MET A 17 7.18 -4.60 -2.11
N LYS A 18 6.36 -3.69 -2.62
CA LYS A 18 6.87 -2.46 -3.21
C LYS A 18 7.54 -1.57 -2.18
N LEU A 19 6.96 -1.48 -0.99
CA LEU A 19 7.56 -0.69 0.09
C LEU A 19 8.91 -1.26 0.51
N ARG A 20 9.03 -2.57 0.54
CA ARG A 20 10.29 -3.22 0.91
C ARG A 20 11.36 -3.01 -0.15
N ASP A 21 10.98 -3.15 -1.42
CA ASP A 21 11.96 -3.26 -2.50
C ASP A 21 12.18 -1.97 -3.29
N GLN A 22 11.20 -1.06 -3.35
CA GLN A 22 11.24 0.05 -4.30
C GLN A 22 11.05 1.42 -3.69
N TYR A 23 10.28 1.56 -2.62
CA TYR A 23 9.90 2.88 -2.12
C TYR A 23 10.21 3.03 -0.64
N PRO A 24 10.76 4.19 -0.25
CA PRO A 24 11.09 4.44 1.16
C PRO A 24 9.89 4.79 2.03
N THR A 25 8.79 5.23 1.41
CA THR A 25 7.57 5.58 2.14
C THR A 25 6.35 5.25 1.31
N PHE A 26 5.21 5.14 1.99
CA PHE A 26 3.95 4.91 1.30
C PHE A 26 3.55 6.11 0.44
N ASP A 27 3.87 7.33 0.91
CA ASP A 27 3.61 8.53 0.11
C ASP A 27 4.35 8.48 -1.22
N GLU A 28 5.62 8.09 -1.20
CA GLU A 28 6.42 7.97 -2.41
C GLU A 28 5.84 6.93 -3.35
N LEU A 29 5.42 5.81 -2.80
CA LEU A 29 4.83 4.75 -3.60
C LEU A 29 3.59 5.27 -4.33
N CYS A 30 2.68 5.90 -3.61
CA CYS A 30 1.44 6.37 -4.19
C CYS A 30 1.68 7.46 -5.23
N ALA A 31 2.60 8.37 -4.94
CA ALA A 31 2.90 9.46 -5.87
C ALA A 31 3.51 8.93 -7.17
N THR A 32 4.44 7.99 -7.06
CA THR A 32 5.15 7.47 -8.23
C THR A 32 4.26 6.57 -9.07
N GLU A 33 3.44 5.75 -8.41
CA GLU A 33 2.58 4.80 -9.12
C GLU A 33 1.25 5.42 -9.54
N GLY A 34 0.98 6.65 -9.13
CA GLY A 34 -0.27 7.31 -9.48
C GLY A 34 -1.47 6.75 -8.74
N LEU A 35 -1.28 6.29 -7.51
CA LEU A 35 -2.36 5.70 -6.73
C LEU A 35 -3.01 6.72 -5.82
N ASN A 36 -4.29 6.50 -5.55
CA ASN A 36 -5.00 7.31 -4.56
C ASN A 36 -4.68 6.75 -3.18
N LYS A 37 -3.87 7.48 -2.43
CA LYS A 37 -3.41 7.04 -1.12
C LYS A 37 -4.57 6.75 -0.18
N THR A 38 -5.55 7.64 -0.15
CA THR A 38 -6.70 7.49 0.75
C THR A 38 -7.48 6.22 0.45
N GLU A 39 -7.68 5.91 -0.84
CA GLU A 39 -8.42 4.71 -1.22
C GLU A 39 -7.66 3.44 -0.85
N VAL A 40 -6.35 3.43 -1.10
CA VAL A 40 -5.54 2.26 -0.76
C VAL A 40 -5.55 2.03 0.74
N GLU A 41 -5.35 3.11 1.51
CA GLU A 41 -5.39 3.02 2.96
C GLU A 41 -6.72 2.51 3.47
N LYS A 42 -7.81 3.02 2.89
CA LYS A 42 -9.14 2.61 3.32
C LYS A 42 -9.38 1.13 3.05
N THR A 43 -9.01 0.68 1.85
CA THR A 43 -9.18 -0.73 1.49
C THR A 43 -8.42 -1.63 2.46
N LEU A 44 -7.19 -1.27 2.76
CA LEU A 44 -6.38 -2.08 3.67
C LEU A 44 -6.86 -1.96 5.12
N SER A 45 -7.28 -0.77 5.52
CA SER A 45 -7.81 -0.56 6.86
C SER A 45 -9.09 -1.36 7.11
N ASP A 46 -9.94 -1.45 6.08
CA ASP A 46 -11.18 -2.22 6.20
C ASP A 46 -10.88 -3.70 6.40
N ALA A 47 -9.73 -4.16 5.95
CA ALA A 47 -9.31 -5.55 6.13
C ALA A 47 -8.45 -5.74 7.39
N GLY A 48 -8.24 -4.68 8.16
CA GLY A 48 -7.50 -4.76 9.41
C GLY A 48 -6.02 -4.43 9.31
N PHE A 49 -5.57 -3.87 8.18
CA PHE A 49 -4.17 -3.52 8.00
C PHE A 49 -3.97 -2.02 8.11
N THR A 50 -2.96 -1.61 8.87
CA THR A 50 -2.64 -0.19 9.09
C THR A 50 -1.19 0.05 8.74
N TYR A 51 -0.91 1.17 8.10
CA TYR A 51 0.46 1.52 7.74
C TYR A 51 1.27 1.87 8.98
N GLN A 52 2.42 1.24 9.12
CA GLN A 52 3.36 1.48 10.21
C GLN A 52 4.58 2.18 9.64
N SER A 53 4.69 3.48 9.86
CA SER A 53 5.74 4.27 9.25
C SER A 53 7.13 3.91 9.78
N ASP A 54 7.21 3.44 11.01
CA ASP A 54 8.50 3.09 11.60
C ASP A 54 9.14 1.87 10.92
N ILE A 55 8.35 0.99 10.35
CA ILE A 55 8.86 -0.16 9.61
C ILE A 55 8.54 -0.09 8.13
N ASN A 56 7.86 0.95 7.69
CA ASN A 56 7.50 1.18 6.28
C ASN A 56 6.73 0.00 5.71
N GLN A 57 5.73 -0.47 6.43
CA GLN A 57 4.90 -1.59 6.00
C GLN A 57 3.51 -1.50 6.61
N PHE A 58 2.55 -2.17 5.95
CA PHE A 58 1.23 -2.37 6.51
C PHE A 58 1.23 -3.64 7.36
N ARG A 59 0.47 -3.59 8.45
CA ARG A 59 0.37 -4.76 9.34
C ARG A 59 -1.01 -4.91 9.92
#